data_20cb0382f3013d8e339f33a27fde3e2b
#
_entry.id   20cb0382f3013d8e339f33a27fde3e2b
#
_cell.length_a   1.000
_cell.length_b   1.000
_cell.length_c   1.000
_cell.angle_alpha   90.00
_cell.angle_beta   90.00
_cell.angle_gamma   90.00
#
_symmetry.space_group_name_H-M   'P 1'
#
loop_
_entity.id
_entity.type
_entity.pdbx_description
1 polymer ?
#
loop_
_entity_poly.entity_id
_entity_poly.type
_entity_poly.pdbx_seq_one_letter_code
_entity_poly.pdbx_strand_id
1 'polypeptide(L)'
;KDFIGGDNKMAEWVVRQHGIPQAIFIDDGYMNLKDLLKKVPKQYLSETSPGVFLAKLPIVVGEKGILEIDKQTQELRLSQEAGSFLVNDGQLFVRDTKITGWREKTNGPATFRSPKEFRPFLLAWGGTQTYIVNSKMASFGYANSKSYGVSISQYTPNMAKVLKRPEPTGWIVDSEFSDMWYGFYCYETTGFVIKGSTYKDNIVYGI
;
A
#
# COMPACT_ATOMS: atom_id res chain seq x y z
N LYS A 1 -2.45 11.03 13.78
CA LYS A 1 -3.51 11.41 12.82
C LYS A 1 -2.94 11.57 11.40
N ASP A 2 -1.84 12.28 11.26
CA ASP A 2 -1.21 12.52 9.94
C ASP A 2 -0.47 11.29 9.40
N PHE A 3 -0.13 10.36 10.29
CA PHE A 3 0.64 9.18 9.98
C PHE A 3 -0.07 8.20 9.03
N ILE A 4 -1.38 8.08 9.10
CA ILE A 4 -2.18 7.20 8.23
C ILE A 4 -3.12 7.97 7.31
N GLY A 5 -2.83 9.22 7.06
CA GLY A 5 -3.42 9.98 5.96
C GLY A 5 -4.81 10.53 6.19
N GLY A 6 -5.16 10.99 7.38
CA GLY A 6 -6.36 11.78 7.57
C GLY A 6 -7.09 11.57 8.89
N ASP A 7 -8.01 12.45 9.19
CA ASP A 7 -8.62 12.61 10.50
C ASP A 7 -9.35 11.40 11.07
N ASN A 8 -9.84 10.51 10.24
CA ASN A 8 -10.64 9.36 10.66
C ASN A 8 -10.00 7.98 10.40
N LYS A 9 -8.75 7.93 9.90
CA LYS A 9 -8.11 6.65 9.55
C LYS A 9 -7.89 5.74 10.74
N MET A 10 -7.44 6.29 11.84
CA MET A 10 -7.24 5.51 13.06
C MET A 10 -8.58 4.95 13.57
N ALA A 11 -9.63 5.75 13.59
CA ALA A 11 -10.95 5.30 14.00
C ALA A 11 -11.49 4.21 13.07
N GLU A 12 -11.35 4.39 11.76
CA GLU A 12 -11.74 3.40 10.77
C GLU A 12 -10.94 2.09 10.92
N TRP A 13 -9.65 2.18 11.14
CA TRP A 13 -8.79 1.04 11.42
C TRP A 13 -9.23 0.28 12.67
N VAL A 14 -9.47 1.00 13.79
CA VAL A 14 -9.98 0.41 15.04
C VAL A 14 -11.31 -0.31 14.82
N VAL A 15 -12.25 0.31 14.12
CA VAL A 15 -13.57 -0.27 13.84
C VAL A 15 -13.44 -1.56 13.01
N ARG A 16 -12.61 -1.56 11.99
CA ARG A 16 -12.42 -2.74 11.13
C ARG A 16 -11.76 -3.91 11.83
N GLN A 17 -10.88 -3.62 12.79
CA GLN A 17 -10.20 -4.66 13.57
C GLN A 17 -10.92 -5.03 14.87
N HIS A 18 -12.07 -4.42 15.13
CA HIS A 18 -12.86 -4.68 16.32
C HIS A 18 -12.10 -4.49 17.65
N GLY A 19 -11.20 -3.55 17.71
CA GLY A 19 -10.44 -3.30 18.93
C GLY A 19 -9.17 -2.46 18.74
N ILE A 20 -8.12 -2.84 19.44
CA ILE A 20 -6.83 -2.13 19.36
C ILE A 20 -6.23 -2.31 17.96
N PRO A 21 -5.82 -1.24 17.29
CA PRO A 21 -5.21 -1.32 15.96
C PRO A 21 -3.96 -2.20 15.97
N GLN A 22 -3.91 -3.15 15.06
CA GLN A 22 -2.78 -4.06 14.86
C GLN A 22 -2.25 -3.91 13.44
N ALA A 23 -0.96 -4.13 13.27
CA ALA A 23 -0.31 -4.19 11.96
C ALA A 23 0.85 -5.19 11.99
N ILE A 24 1.25 -5.64 10.83
CA ILE A 24 2.50 -6.35 10.63
C ILE A 24 3.58 -5.29 10.43
N PHE A 25 4.44 -5.12 11.43
CA PHE A 25 5.53 -4.14 11.38
C PHE A 25 6.83 -4.80 10.91
N ILE A 26 7.47 -4.17 9.93
CA ILE A 26 8.85 -4.44 9.51
C ILE A 26 9.66 -3.25 9.99
N ASP A 27 10.08 -3.31 11.26
CA ASP A 27 10.67 -2.18 11.96
C ASP A 27 12.11 -1.92 11.51
N ASP A 28 12.87 -2.99 11.28
CA ASP A 28 14.28 -2.94 10.89
C ASP A 28 14.65 -4.12 9.98
N GLY A 29 15.63 -3.87 9.09
CA GLY A 29 16.21 -4.88 8.22
C GLY A 29 15.33 -5.31 7.05
N TYR A 30 15.83 -6.30 6.32
CA TYR A 30 15.21 -6.83 5.10
C TYR A 30 14.20 -7.93 5.40
N MET A 31 13.06 -7.87 4.68
CA MET A 31 12.01 -8.88 4.74
C MET A 31 11.37 -9.10 3.37
N ASN A 32 11.08 -10.34 3.03
CA ASN A 32 10.16 -10.70 1.94
C ASN A 32 8.90 -11.40 2.49
N LEU A 33 7.89 -11.63 1.64
CA LEU A 33 6.62 -12.20 2.11
C LEU A 33 6.74 -13.63 2.62
N LYS A 34 7.64 -14.45 2.06
CA LYS A 34 7.86 -15.83 2.56
C LYS A 34 8.48 -15.85 3.96
N ASP A 35 9.34 -14.88 4.24
CA ASP A 35 9.91 -14.76 5.58
C ASP A 35 8.92 -14.18 6.57
N LEU A 36 8.04 -13.27 6.13
CA LEU A 36 6.93 -12.79 6.95
C LEU A 36 5.98 -13.93 7.35
N LEU A 37 5.66 -14.85 6.43
CA LEU A 37 4.82 -16.01 6.74
C LEU A 37 5.35 -16.88 7.88
N LYS A 38 6.67 -16.93 8.06
CA LYS A 38 7.29 -17.70 9.15
C LYS A 38 7.12 -17.03 10.52
N LYS A 39 6.90 -15.70 10.51
CA LYS A 39 6.88 -14.86 11.71
C LYS A 39 5.48 -14.40 12.10
N VAL A 40 4.57 -14.33 11.14
CA VAL A 40 3.21 -13.80 11.32
C VAL A 40 2.22 -14.95 11.44
N PRO A 41 1.31 -14.94 12.43
CA PRO A 41 0.26 -15.95 12.52
C PRO A 41 -0.58 -16.05 11.24
N LYS A 42 -0.90 -17.27 10.83
CA LYS A 42 -1.64 -17.57 9.57
C LYS A 42 -2.98 -16.87 9.45
N GLN A 43 -3.61 -16.52 10.56
CA GLN A 43 -4.85 -15.76 10.58
C GLN A 43 -4.69 -14.32 10.05
N TYR A 44 -3.47 -13.77 10.07
CA TYR A 44 -3.17 -12.40 9.64
C TYR A 44 -2.45 -12.33 8.29
N LEU A 45 -1.62 -13.33 8.00
CA LEU A 45 -0.96 -13.46 6.70
C LEU A 45 -0.88 -14.95 6.35
N SER A 46 -1.42 -15.32 5.20
CA SER A 46 -1.46 -16.70 4.74
C SER A 46 -1.18 -16.82 3.25
N GLU A 47 -0.55 -17.90 2.84
CA GLU A 47 -0.49 -18.32 1.45
C GLU A 47 -1.75 -19.14 1.15
N THR A 48 -2.62 -18.63 0.30
CA THR A 48 -3.94 -19.24 -0.04
C THR A 48 -3.85 -20.22 -1.21
N SER A 49 -2.85 -20.03 -2.05
CA SER A 49 -2.42 -20.95 -3.11
C SER A 49 -0.96 -20.65 -3.46
N PRO A 50 -0.23 -21.51 -4.15
CA PRO A 50 1.19 -21.28 -4.43
C PRO A 50 1.48 -19.89 -4.99
N GLY A 51 2.27 -19.12 -4.26
CA GLY A 51 2.63 -17.73 -4.60
C GLY A 51 1.53 -16.68 -4.40
N VAL A 52 0.34 -17.04 -3.91
CA VAL A 52 -0.75 -16.10 -3.64
C VAL A 52 -0.93 -15.91 -2.14
N PHE A 53 -0.70 -14.70 -1.68
CA PHE A 53 -0.74 -14.34 -0.27
C PHE A 53 -1.95 -13.46 0.05
N LEU A 54 -2.57 -13.69 1.19
CA LEU A 54 -3.65 -12.84 1.73
C LEU A 54 -3.20 -12.21 3.04
N ALA A 55 -3.13 -10.88 3.06
CA ALA A 55 -2.88 -10.10 4.26
C ALA A 55 -4.20 -9.54 4.81
N LYS A 56 -4.47 -9.82 6.09
CA LYS A 56 -5.64 -9.34 6.85
C LYS A 56 -5.31 -8.24 7.85
N LEU A 57 -4.05 -7.96 8.05
CA LEU A 57 -3.60 -6.77 8.78
C LEU A 57 -2.89 -5.82 7.81
N PRO A 58 -2.87 -4.53 8.11
CA PRO A 58 -1.97 -3.60 7.44
C PRO A 58 -0.53 -4.07 7.56
N ILE A 59 0.27 -3.87 6.50
CA ILE A 59 1.71 -4.07 6.51
C ILE A 59 2.36 -2.71 6.55
N VAL A 60 3.19 -2.47 7.56
CA VAL A 60 3.89 -1.20 7.78
C VAL A 60 5.38 -1.44 7.72
N VAL A 61 6.02 -0.84 6.74
CA VAL A 61 7.48 -0.80 6.64
C VAL A 61 7.97 0.41 7.42
N GLY A 62 8.68 0.19 8.51
CA GLY A 62 9.26 1.24 9.34
C GLY A 62 10.48 1.90 8.70
N GLU A 63 10.96 2.98 9.30
CA GLU A 63 12.02 3.83 8.75
C GLU A 63 13.30 3.07 8.37
N LYS A 64 13.65 2.03 9.12
CA LYS A 64 14.81 1.17 8.86
C LYS A 64 14.46 -0.15 8.19
N GLY A 65 13.16 -0.36 7.94
CA GLY A 65 12.63 -1.57 7.32
C GLY A 65 12.79 -1.56 5.81
N ILE A 66 12.96 -2.74 5.26
CA ILE A 66 12.98 -3.01 3.82
C ILE A 66 12.04 -4.15 3.53
N LEU A 67 11.00 -3.88 2.75
CA LEU A 67 10.10 -4.94 2.24
C LEU A 67 10.33 -5.15 0.76
N GLU A 68 10.59 -6.39 0.39
CA GLU A 68 10.61 -6.82 -1.00
C GLU A 68 9.43 -7.75 -1.30
N ILE A 69 8.69 -7.42 -2.36
CA ILE A 69 7.62 -8.24 -2.94
C ILE A 69 8.03 -8.51 -4.38
N ASP A 70 8.55 -9.69 -4.64
CA ASP A 70 9.16 -10.07 -5.90
C ASP A 70 8.40 -11.19 -6.63
N LYS A 71 8.97 -11.71 -7.73
CA LYS A 71 8.42 -12.79 -8.56
C LYS A 71 8.10 -14.09 -7.81
N GLN A 72 8.61 -14.31 -6.61
CA GLN A 72 8.21 -15.44 -5.77
C GLN A 72 6.80 -15.26 -5.20
N THR A 73 6.32 -14.02 -5.22
CA THR A 73 4.95 -13.63 -4.90
C THR A 73 4.22 -13.39 -6.20
N GLN A 74 3.41 -14.32 -6.66
CA GLN A 74 2.59 -14.11 -7.85
C GLN A 74 1.55 -13.01 -7.61
N GLU A 75 0.93 -13.02 -6.42
CA GLU A 75 -0.03 -12.01 -6.00
C GLU A 75 -0.03 -11.82 -4.48
N LEU A 76 0.03 -10.56 -4.03
CA LEU A 76 -0.33 -10.16 -2.68
C LEU A 76 -1.74 -9.57 -2.68
N ARG A 77 -2.64 -10.17 -1.93
CA ARG A 77 -4.01 -9.72 -1.72
C ARG A 77 -4.14 -9.00 -0.40
N LEU A 78 -4.65 -7.77 -0.43
CA LEU A 78 -4.95 -6.98 0.78
C LEU A 78 -6.45 -7.06 1.06
N SER A 79 -6.83 -7.60 2.22
CA SER A 79 -8.25 -7.81 2.57
C SER A 79 -8.99 -6.48 2.76
N GLN A 80 -10.06 -6.28 2.00
CA GLN A 80 -10.97 -5.16 2.16
C GLN A 80 -11.78 -5.27 3.45
N GLU A 81 -12.29 -6.46 3.77
CA GLU A 81 -13.11 -6.69 4.96
C GLU A 81 -12.32 -6.49 6.25
N ALA A 82 -11.10 -6.97 6.30
CA ALA A 82 -10.23 -6.82 7.48
C ALA A 82 -9.53 -5.46 7.55
N GLY A 83 -9.69 -4.60 6.53
CA GLY A 83 -9.10 -3.27 6.53
C GLY A 83 -7.59 -3.26 6.30
N SER A 84 -7.08 -4.18 5.49
CA SER A 84 -5.66 -4.28 5.17
C SER A 84 -5.22 -3.19 4.19
N PHE A 85 -4.03 -2.63 4.38
CA PHE A 85 -3.39 -1.65 3.50
C PHE A 85 -1.87 -1.71 3.65
N LEU A 86 -1.13 -1.01 2.80
CA LEU A 86 0.32 -0.96 2.83
C LEU A 86 0.81 0.44 3.16
N VAL A 87 1.72 0.55 4.12
CA VAL A 87 2.40 1.80 4.46
C VAL A 87 3.90 1.61 4.32
N ASN A 88 4.53 2.50 3.58
CA ASN A 88 5.98 2.56 3.48
C ASN A 88 6.51 3.81 4.17
N ASP A 89 7.23 3.62 5.27
CA ASP A 89 8.02 4.63 5.95
C ASP A 89 9.54 4.38 5.83
N GLY A 90 9.93 3.35 5.09
CA GLY A 90 11.31 2.94 4.82
C GLY A 90 11.56 2.69 3.33
N GLN A 91 11.83 1.45 2.98
CA GLN A 91 12.09 1.04 1.60
C GLN A 91 11.12 -0.06 1.17
N LEU A 92 10.47 0.14 0.03
CA LEU A 92 9.55 -0.83 -0.57
C LEU A 92 9.98 -1.15 -2.00
N PHE A 93 10.23 -2.41 -2.27
CA PHE A 93 10.52 -2.93 -3.60
C PHE A 93 9.39 -3.87 -4.03
N VAL A 94 8.71 -3.52 -5.13
CA VAL A 94 7.66 -4.33 -5.76
C VAL A 94 8.10 -4.60 -7.19
N ARG A 95 8.38 -5.87 -7.52
CA ARG A 95 8.88 -6.21 -8.86
C ARG A 95 8.42 -7.59 -9.34
N ASP A 96 8.02 -7.64 -10.60
CA ASP A 96 7.56 -8.86 -11.27
C ASP A 96 6.40 -9.56 -10.54
N THR A 97 5.46 -8.77 -9.99
CA THR A 97 4.38 -9.27 -9.14
C THR A 97 3.08 -8.49 -9.30
N LYS A 98 2.04 -8.93 -8.60
CA LYS A 98 0.75 -8.24 -8.54
C LYS A 98 0.37 -7.97 -7.08
N ILE A 99 -0.17 -6.77 -6.81
CA ILE A 99 -0.80 -6.45 -5.53
C ILE A 99 -2.25 -6.02 -5.79
N THR A 100 -3.20 -6.65 -5.12
CA THR A 100 -4.64 -6.45 -5.37
C THR A 100 -5.37 -6.16 -4.08
N GLY A 101 -6.23 -5.15 -4.08
CA GLY A 101 -7.30 -5.04 -3.10
C GLY A 101 -8.28 -6.21 -3.29
N TRP A 102 -8.58 -6.94 -2.22
CA TRP A 102 -9.29 -8.20 -2.32
C TRP A 102 -10.51 -8.24 -1.41
N ARG A 103 -11.65 -8.64 -1.95
CA ARG A 103 -12.88 -8.88 -1.22
C ARG A 103 -13.03 -10.38 -0.95
N GLU A 104 -12.81 -10.79 0.28
CA GLU A 104 -12.85 -12.20 0.67
C GLU A 104 -14.24 -12.82 0.47
N LYS A 105 -15.30 -12.10 0.83
CA LYS A 105 -16.69 -12.57 0.70
C LYS A 105 -17.09 -12.98 -0.70
N THR A 106 -16.55 -12.33 -1.71
CA THR A 106 -16.86 -12.61 -3.13
C THR A 106 -15.73 -13.34 -3.82
N ASN A 107 -14.62 -13.60 -3.11
CA ASN A 107 -13.37 -14.16 -3.65
C ASN A 107 -12.93 -13.44 -4.93
N GLY A 108 -12.89 -12.12 -4.89
CA GLY A 108 -12.62 -11.28 -6.05
C GLY A 108 -11.98 -9.94 -5.70
N PRO A 109 -11.71 -9.10 -6.69
CA PRO A 109 -11.17 -7.76 -6.48
C PRO A 109 -12.02 -6.92 -5.53
N ALA A 110 -11.38 -6.04 -4.78
CA ALA A 110 -12.06 -5.11 -3.89
C ALA A 110 -12.97 -4.17 -4.71
N THR A 111 -14.20 -4.06 -4.27
CA THR A 111 -15.21 -3.19 -4.87
C THR A 111 -15.70 -2.17 -3.85
N PHE A 112 -16.43 -1.16 -4.27
CA PHE A 112 -17.08 -0.22 -3.36
C PHE A 112 -18.46 0.19 -3.89
N ARG A 113 -19.39 0.43 -2.97
CA ARG A 113 -20.74 0.89 -3.25
C ARG A 113 -20.85 2.42 -3.24
N SER A 114 -19.91 3.06 -2.60
CA SER A 114 -19.83 4.51 -2.52
C SER A 114 -18.37 4.96 -2.53
N PRO A 115 -18.09 6.20 -2.96
CA PRO A 115 -16.73 6.75 -2.99
C PRO A 115 -16.01 6.70 -1.64
N LYS A 116 -16.73 6.65 -0.53
CA LYS A 116 -16.18 6.62 0.83
C LYS A 116 -16.02 5.22 1.40
N GLU A 117 -16.49 4.18 0.72
CA GLU A 117 -16.27 2.80 1.18
C GLU A 117 -14.78 2.46 1.11
N PHE A 118 -14.27 1.91 2.19
CA PHE A 118 -12.86 1.54 2.26
C PHE A 118 -12.47 0.55 1.17
N ARG A 119 -11.38 0.84 0.51
CA ARG A 119 -10.59 -0.11 -0.30
C ARG A 119 -9.14 -0.06 0.17
N PRO A 120 -8.40 -1.17 0.07
CA PRO A 120 -6.96 -1.17 0.31
C PRO A 120 -6.23 -0.07 -0.45
N PHE A 121 -5.10 0.37 0.06
CA PHE A 121 -4.27 1.40 -0.57
C PHE A 121 -2.79 1.20 -0.21
N LEU A 122 -1.91 1.86 -0.93
CA LEU A 122 -0.51 2.02 -0.59
C LEU A 122 -0.24 3.49 -0.31
N LEU A 123 0.40 3.76 0.81
CA LEU A 123 0.82 5.10 1.23
C LEU A 123 2.31 5.13 1.52
N ALA A 124 3.02 6.11 0.97
CA ALA A 124 4.41 6.43 1.31
C ALA A 124 4.57 7.94 1.44
N TRP A 125 5.53 8.37 2.24
CA TRP A 125 5.79 9.80 2.48
C TRP A 125 7.27 10.15 2.56
N GLY A 126 7.61 11.34 3.03
CA GLY A 126 8.96 11.88 3.06
C GLY A 126 9.99 10.94 3.69
N GLY A 127 11.17 10.88 3.09
CA GLY A 127 12.27 10.01 3.49
C GLY A 127 12.19 8.58 2.98
N THR A 128 11.12 8.20 2.30
CA THR A 128 10.92 6.82 1.83
C THR A 128 11.49 6.58 0.44
N GLN A 129 11.74 5.32 0.14
CA GLN A 129 12.08 4.85 -1.19
C GLN A 129 11.04 3.82 -1.65
N THR A 130 10.42 4.05 -2.80
CA THR A 130 9.39 3.15 -3.35
C THR A 130 9.71 2.82 -4.80
N TYR A 131 9.92 1.54 -5.07
CA TYR A 131 10.23 1.03 -6.40
C TYR A 131 9.15 0.03 -6.82
N ILE A 132 8.42 0.35 -7.88
CA ILE A 132 7.40 -0.52 -8.49
C ILE A 132 7.82 -0.74 -9.93
N VAL A 133 8.25 -1.96 -10.26
CA VAL A 133 8.84 -2.29 -11.56
C VAL A 133 8.19 -3.56 -12.10
N ASN A 134 7.77 -3.52 -13.36
CA ASN A 134 7.16 -4.65 -14.07
C ASN A 134 6.07 -5.35 -13.24
N SER A 135 5.21 -4.56 -12.62
CA SER A 135 4.24 -5.05 -11.64
C SER A 135 2.84 -4.51 -11.88
N LYS A 136 1.83 -5.14 -11.27
CA LYS A 136 0.44 -4.70 -11.36
C LYS A 136 -0.11 -4.34 -10.00
N MET A 137 -0.73 -3.15 -9.93
CA MET A 137 -1.45 -2.66 -8.76
C MET A 137 -2.92 -2.52 -9.15
N ALA A 138 -3.84 -3.17 -8.44
CA ALA A 138 -5.24 -3.17 -8.85
C ALA A 138 -6.22 -3.07 -7.69
N SER A 139 -7.37 -2.43 -7.96
CA SER A 139 -8.52 -2.36 -7.05
C SER A 139 -8.21 -1.66 -5.73
N PHE A 140 -7.51 -0.54 -5.82
CA PHE A 140 -7.06 0.26 -4.68
C PHE A 140 -7.75 1.60 -4.59
N GLY A 141 -7.83 2.08 -3.35
CA GLY A 141 -8.15 3.46 -3.05
C GLY A 141 -9.63 3.79 -2.99
N TYR A 142 -9.92 4.87 -2.31
CA TYR A 142 -11.26 5.43 -2.11
C TYR A 142 -11.17 6.93 -1.78
N ALA A 143 -12.31 7.63 -1.77
CA ALA A 143 -12.38 9.07 -1.54
C ALA A 143 -12.09 9.45 -0.08
N ASN A 144 -10.86 9.22 0.36
CA ASN A 144 -10.39 9.68 1.65
C ASN A 144 -8.92 10.09 1.53
N SER A 145 -8.53 11.16 2.25
CA SER A 145 -7.23 11.79 2.13
C SER A 145 -6.07 10.79 2.11
N LYS A 146 -5.21 10.88 1.10
CA LYS A 146 -4.03 10.04 0.88
C LYS A 146 -4.28 8.53 0.76
N SER A 147 -5.55 8.07 0.75
CA SER A 147 -5.94 6.67 0.50
C SER A 147 -6.45 6.47 -0.92
N TYR A 148 -5.94 7.23 -1.85
CA TYR A 148 -6.45 7.33 -3.20
C TYR A 148 -6.11 6.14 -4.11
N GLY A 149 -5.18 5.31 -3.72
CA GLY A 149 -4.68 4.17 -4.50
C GLY A 149 -3.23 3.90 -4.15
N VAL A 150 -2.31 4.28 -5.01
CA VAL A 150 -0.89 4.42 -4.67
C VAL A 150 -0.61 5.90 -4.47
N SER A 151 -0.35 6.30 -3.23
CA SER A 151 -0.13 7.69 -2.85
C SER A 151 1.27 7.87 -2.27
N ILE A 152 2.08 8.70 -2.94
CA ILE A 152 3.45 9.02 -2.50
C ILE A 152 3.55 10.53 -2.39
N SER A 153 3.79 11.01 -1.17
CA SER A 153 3.78 12.46 -0.92
C SER A 153 4.76 12.87 0.16
N GLN A 154 5.28 14.08 0.04
CA GLN A 154 5.98 14.71 1.16
C GLN A 154 5.00 14.96 2.32
N TYR A 155 5.51 15.10 3.51
CA TYR A 155 4.75 15.61 4.66
C TYR A 155 4.23 17.02 4.39
N THR A 156 3.21 17.43 5.14
CA THR A 156 2.84 18.85 5.16
C THR A 156 4.06 19.71 5.53
N PRO A 157 4.18 20.95 5.05
CA PRO A 157 5.36 21.79 5.27
C PRO A 157 5.78 21.90 6.75
N ASN A 158 4.80 21.96 7.65
CA ASN A 158 5.09 22.03 9.09
C ASN A 158 5.68 20.72 9.61
N MET A 159 5.12 19.58 9.21
CA MET A 159 5.64 18.26 9.61
C MET A 159 7.01 17.98 8.99
N ALA A 160 7.22 18.33 7.72
CA ALA A 160 8.50 18.17 7.05
C ALA A 160 9.63 18.92 7.76
N LYS A 161 9.36 20.15 8.26
CA LYS A 161 10.31 20.93 9.06
C LYS A 161 10.65 20.26 10.39
N VAL A 162 9.66 19.70 11.07
CA VAL A 162 9.85 19.03 12.37
C VAL A 162 10.61 17.72 12.20
N LEU A 163 10.20 16.90 11.25
CA LEU A 163 10.76 15.56 11.04
C LEU A 163 12.10 15.60 10.32
N LYS A 164 12.40 16.70 9.61
CA LYS A 164 13.66 16.88 8.83
C LYS A 164 13.93 15.73 7.85
N ARG A 165 12.87 15.12 7.32
CA ARG A 165 13.00 14.04 6.35
C ARG A 165 13.05 14.59 4.92
N PRO A 166 13.89 14.04 4.05
CA PRO A 166 13.95 14.44 2.65
C PRO A 166 12.65 14.10 1.90
N GLU A 167 12.52 14.56 0.68
CA GLU A 167 11.43 14.13 -0.20
C GLU A 167 11.46 12.62 -0.45
N PRO A 168 10.31 11.99 -0.66
CA PRO A 168 10.26 10.59 -1.05
C PRO A 168 10.86 10.43 -2.45
N THR A 169 11.54 9.32 -2.69
CA THR A 169 12.16 8.98 -3.97
C THR A 169 11.72 7.62 -4.46
N GLY A 170 11.92 7.33 -5.74
CA GLY A 170 11.67 6.01 -6.29
C GLY A 170 11.36 5.99 -7.78
N TRP A 171 11.02 4.80 -8.26
CA TRP A 171 10.70 4.54 -9.67
C TRP A 171 9.41 3.77 -9.81
N ILE A 172 8.60 4.19 -10.77
CA ILE A 172 7.41 3.48 -11.24
C ILE A 172 7.66 3.16 -12.73
N VAL A 173 8.10 1.95 -13.01
CA VAL A 173 8.58 1.59 -14.35
C VAL A 173 7.84 0.36 -14.87
N ASP A 174 7.41 0.42 -16.14
CA ASP A 174 6.79 -0.69 -16.88
C ASP A 174 5.69 -1.41 -16.10
N SER A 175 4.87 -0.64 -15.35
CA SER A 175 3.87 -1.17 -14.42
C SER A 175 2.45 -0.76 -14.80
N GLU A 176 1.46 -1.53 -14.34
CA GLU A 176 0.05 -1.29 -14.60
C GLU A 176 -0.69 -0.92 -13.32
N PHE A 177 -1.50 0.13 -13.39
CA PHE A 177 -2.36 0.62 -12.31
C PHE A 177 -3.80 0.64 -12.81
N SER A 178 -4.65 -0.27 -12.29
CA SER A 178 -6.00 -0.44 -12.81
C SER A 178 -7.07 -0.53 -11.74
N ASP A 179 -8.29 -0.08 -12.05
CA ASP A 179 -9.43 -0.06 -11.13
C ASP A 179 -9.08 0.61 -9.80
N MET A 180 -8.49 1.80 -9.84
CA MET A 180 -8.08 2.55 -8.67
C MET A 180 -8.92 3.81 -8.51
N TRP A 181 -8.99 4.37 -7.29
CA TRP A 181 -9.61 5.69 -7.12
C TRP A 181 -8.80 6.75 -7.87
N TYR A 182 -7.49 6.86 -7.57
CA TYR A 182 -6.47 7.48 -8.44
C TYR A 182 -5.46 6.40 -8.80
N GLY A 183 -5.02 6.32 -10.03
CA GLY A 183 -4.01 5.35 -10.45
C GLY A 183 -2.70 5.53 -9.70
N PHE A 184 -2.17 6.76 -9.73
CA PHE A 184 -1.02 7.16 -8.94
C PHE A 184 -1.18 8.61 -8.50
N TYR A 185 -0.96 8.87 -7.22
CA TYR A 185 -1.00 10.21 -6.65
C TYR A 185 0.37 10.58 -6.08
N CYS A 186 0.93 11.69 -6.53
CA CYS A 186 2.15 12.24 -5.95
C CYS A 186 1.96 13.73 -5.59
N TYR A 187 2.58 14.14 -4.49
CA TYR A 187 2.51 15.50 -4.01
C TYR A 187 3.86 15.94 -3.42
N GLU A 188 4.36 17.08 -3.91
CA GLU A 188 5.66 17.64 -3.49
C GLU A 188 6.80 16.61 -3.55
N THR A 189 6.95 15.95 -4.71
CA THR A 189 7.99 14.98 -4.96
C THR A 189 8.71 15.32 -6.26
N THR A 190 10.02 15.50 -6.21
CA THR A 190 10.86 15.80 -7.39
C THR A 190 11.75 14.63 -7.79
N GLY A 191 12.00 13.69 -6.89
CA GLY A 191 12.90 12.55 -7.08
C GLY A 191 12.23 11.27 -7.64
N PHE A 192 11.02 11.38 -8.23
CA PHE A 192 10.31 10.23 -8.78
C PHE A 192 10.47 10.11 -10.29
N VAL A 193 10.75 8.88 -10.76
CA VAL A 193 10.77 8.54 -12.18
C VAL A 193 9.56 7.68 -12.51
N ILE A 194 8.74 8.13 -13.47
CA ILE A 194 7.61 7.36 -14.01
C ILE A 194 7.89 7.11 -15.48
N LYS A 195 7.96 5.83 -15.90
CA LYS A 195 8.30 5.46 -17.28
C LYS A 195 7.59 4.16 -17.68
N GLY A 196 7.04 4.13 -18.90
CA GLY A 196 6.48 2.92 -19.51
C GLY A 196 5.24 2.35 -18.81
N SER A 197 4.68 3.06 -17.83
CA SER A 197 3.57 2.55 -17.02
C SER A 197 2.21 2.89 -17.61
N THR A 198 1.23 2.03 -17.38
CA THR A 198 -0.14 2.14 -17.88
C THR A 198 -1.11 2.40 -16.75
N TYR A 199 -2.03 3.33 -16.95
CA TYR A 199 -3.08 3.70 -16.01
C TYR A 199 -4.44 3.53 -16.70
N LYS A 200 -5.25 2.55 -16.28
CA LYS A 200 -6.50 2.22 -16.95
C LYS A 200 -7.65 1.97 -15.97
N ASP A 201 -8.85 2.26 -16.41
CA ASP A 201 -10.09 2.03 -15.67
C ASP A 201 -10.09 2.65 -14.27
N ASN A 202 -9.30 3.73 -14.07
CA ASN A 202 -9.26 4.45 -12.82
C ASN A 202 -10.45 5.42 -12.73
N ILE A 203 -10.98 5.61 -11.50
CA ILE A 203 -12.29 6.26 -11.32
C ILE A 203 -12.19 7.77 -11.48
N VAL A 204 -11.12 8.39 -10.98
CA VAL A 204 -10.96 9.85 -11.01
C VAL A 204 -9.87 10.26 -11.98
N TYR A 205 -8.62 9.89 -11.69
CA TYR A 205 -7.47 10.22 -12.55
C TYR A 205 -6.52 9.04 -12.69
N GLY A 206 -5.75 9.01 -13.79
CA GLY A 206 -4.63 8.08 -13.97
C GLY A 206 -3.42 8.48 -13.12
N ILE A 207 -3.04 9.76 -13.18
CA ILE A 207 -1.96 10.41 -12.41
C ILE A 207 -2.44 11.78 -11.96
#